data_a50b1e4c7016646bffcfedc5480a9daf
#
_entry.id   a50b1e4c7016646bffcfedc5480a9daf
#
_cell.length_a   1.000
_cell.length_b   1.000
_cell.length_c   1.000
_cell.angle_alpha   90.00
_cell.angle_beta   90.00
_cell.angle_gamma   90.00
#
_symmetry.space_group_name_H-M   'P 1'
#
loop_
_entity.id
_entity.type
_entity.pdbx_description
1 polymer ?
#
loop_
_entity_poly.entity_id
_entity_poly.type
_entity_poly.pdbx_seq_one_letter_code
_entity_poly.pdbx_strand_id
1 'polypeptide(L)'
;MKKIHIIVLVFIAAAIGVLISFMGDLSTYDTIASASKKEGKFVHLIAKLDKSKPVEFNPARDPNYLSFTAIDTLGHSTKVVYLKGKPTDFEKAERLVLQGSMRNGQFECKDILLKCPSKYKDDPKAAEKNLKQTSY
;
A
#
# COMPACT_ATOMS: atom_id res chain seq x y z
N MET A 1 -27.43 18.39 -38.30
CA MET A 1 -26.75 18.87 -37.08
C MET A 1 -25.93 20.11 -37.43
N LYS A 2 -26.05 21.11 -36.63
CA LYS A 2 -25.22 22.31 -36.80
C LYS A 2 -23.78 21.96 -36.46
N LYS A 3 -22.83 22.47 -37.23
CA LYS A 3 -21.39 22.18 -37.06
C LYS A 3 -20.91 22.50 -35.67
N ILE A 4 -21.53 23.44 -34.98
CA ILE A 4 -21.16 23.85 -33.60
C ILE A 4 -21.39 22.71 -32.59
N HIS A 5 -22.42 21.88 -32.79
CA HIS A 5 -22.68 20.74 -31.91
C HIS A 5 -21.60 19.67 -32.02
N ILE A 6 -21.08 19.45 -33.23
CA ILE A 6 -19.99 18.52 -33.45
C ILE A 6 -18.70 19.00 -32.79
N ILE A 7 -18.41 20.30 -32.88
CA ILE A 7 -17.23 20.90 -32.25
C ILE A 7 -17.31 20.79 -30.72
N VAL A 8 -18.47 21.07 -30.14
CA VAL A 8 -18.70 20.97 -28.70
C VAL A 8 -18.55 19.50 -28.25
N LEU A 9 -19.07 18.55 -29.00
CA LEU A 9 -18.99 17.14 -28.66
C LEU A 9 -17.55 16.64 -28.71
N VAL A 10 -16.76 17.05 -29.69
CA VAL A 10 -15.34 16.71 -29.79
C VAL A 10 -14.56 17.33 -28.60
N PHE A 11 -14.90 18.55 -28.24
CA PHE A 11 -14.24 19.23 -27.12
C PHE A 11 -14.52 18.55 -25.79
N ILE A 12 -15.77 18.09 -25.57
CA ILE A 12 -16.16 17.32 -24.39
C ILE A 12 -15.42 15.98 -24.36
N ALA A 13 -15.35 15.28 -25.48
CA ALA A 13 -14.65 14.00 -25.57
C ALA A 13 -13.16 14.16 -25.27
N ALA A 14 -12.53 15.22 -25.75
CA ALA A 14 -11.14 15.53 -25.46
C ALA A 14 -10.93 15.84 -23.97
N ALA A 15 -11.81 16.61 -23.35
CA ALA A 15 -11.76 16.93 -21.93
C ALA A 15 -11.90 15.67 -21.06
N ILE A 16 -12.81 14.77 -21.41
CA ILE A 16 -12.98 13.48 -20.71
C ILE A 16 -11.72 12.63 -20.84
N GLY A 17 -11.13 12.57 -22.03
CA GLY A 17 -9.88 11.84 -22.27
C GLY A 17 -8.74 12.34 -21.39
N VAL A 18 -8.60 13.65 -21.25
CA VAL A 18 -7.59 14.26 -20.38
C VAL A 18 -7.87 13.91 -18.92
N LEU A 19 -9.11 14.02 -18.46
CA LEU A 19 -9.48 13.65 -17.09
C LEU A 19 -9.18 12.20 -16.78
N ILE A 20 -9.51 11.29 -17.68
CA ILE A 20 -9.21 9.86 -17.51
C ILE A 20 -7.71 9.61 -17.44
N SER A 21 -6.93 10.33 -18.25
CA SER A 21 -5.48 10.23 -18.25
C SER A 21 -4.87 10.64 -16.89
N PHE A 22 -5.42 11.69 -16.28
CA PHE A 22 -4.99 12.10 -14.94
C PHE A 22 -5.45 11.16 -13.84
N MET A 23 -6.61 10.52 -14.00
CA MET A 23 -7.12 9.57 -13.01
C MET A 23 -6.31 8.28 -12.94
N GLY A 24 -5.58 7.93 -13.98
CA GLY A 24 -4.71 6.76 -13.98
C GLY A 24 -3.61 6.78 -12.93
N ASP A 25 -3.26 7.97 -12.45
CA ASP A 25 -2.24 8.13 -11.40
C ASP A 25 -2.83 8.19 -9.97
N LEU A 26 -4.15 8.13 -9.84
CA LEU A 26 -4.81 8.24 -8.54
C LEU A 26 -5.04 6.86 -7.91
N SER A 27 -4.22 6.58 -6.92
CA SER A 27 -4.41 5.59 -5.84
C SER A 27 -4.95 4.22 -6.24
N THR A 28 -4.35 3.60 -7.22
CA THR A 28 -4.53 2.16 -7.40
C THR A 28 -3.49 1.44 -6.57
N TYR A 29 -3.90 0.39 -5.85
CA TYR A 29 -2.92 -0.46 -5.19
C TYR A 29 -2.10 -1.18 -6.25
N ASP A 30 -0.79 -1.01 -6.18
CA ASP A 30 0.13 -1.62 -7.12
C ASP A 30 0.60 -3.00 -6.65
N THR A 31 1.05 -3.81 -7.59
CA THR A 31 1.79 -5.04 -7.30
C THR A 31 3.28 -4.74 -7.33
N ILE A 32 4.10 -5.68 -6.85
CA ILE A 32 5.56 -5.53 -6.90
C ILE A 32 6.03 -5.37 -8.35
N ALA A 33 5.50 -6.16 -9.28
CA ALA A 33 5.85 -6.05 -10.68
C ALA A 33 5.48 -4.68 -11.27
N SER A 34 4.30 -4.18 -10.96
CA SER A 34 3.85 -2.86 -11.40
C SER A 34 4.69 -1.74 -10.78
N ALA A 35 4.98 -1.83 -9.48
CA ALA A 35 5.82 -0.85 -8.79
C ALA A 35 7.25 -0.83 -9.35
N SER A 36 7.79 -1.99 -9.73
CA SER A 36 9.12 -2.09 -10.33
C SER A 36 9.21 -1.38 -11.69
N LYS A 37 8.12 -1.37 -12.44
CA LYS A 37 8.03 -0.62 -13.71
C LYS A 37 7.94 0.88 -13.50
N LYS A 38 7.46 1.30 -12.32
CA LYS A 38 7.31 2.70 -11.94
C LYS A 38 8.36 3.12 -10.92
N GLU A 39 9.59 2.64 -11.08
CA GLU A 39 10.66 2.90 -10.12
C GLU A 39 10.79 4.39 -9.81
N GLY A 40 10.88 4.71 -8.51
CA GLY A 40 10.94 6.07 -8.01
C GLY A 40 9.60 6.76 -7.81
N LYS A 41 8.50 6.20 -8.30
CA LYS A 41 7.15 6.76 -8.06
C LYS A 41 6.58 6.25 -6.75
N PHE A 42 5.88 7.13 -6.04
CA PHE A 42 5.19 6.78 -4.82
C PHE A 42 3.96 5.91 -5.12
N VAL A 43 3.93 4.72 -4.54
CA VAL A 43 2.86 3.75 -4.76
C VAL A 43 2.37 3.16 -3.45
N HIS A 44 1.18 2.58 -3.48
CA HIS A 44 0.62 1.81 -2.37
C HIS A 44 0.67 0.34 -2.75
N LEU A 45 1.34 -0.46 -1.94
CA LEU A 45 1.55 -1.88 -2.20
C LEU A 45 0.86 -2.71 -1.12
N ILE A 46 -0.06 -3.58 -1.54
CA ILE A 46 -0.64 -4.56 -0.63
C ILE A 46 0.22 -5.81 -0.64
N ALA A 47 0.72 -6.18 0.53
CA ALA A 47 1.62 -7.31 0.66
C ALA A 47 1.41 -8.03 1.99
N LYS A 48 2.07 -9.17 2.13
CA LYS A 48 2.14 -9.93 3.37
C LYS A 48 3.59 -10.07 3.78
N LEU A 49 3.83 -10.19 5.08
CA LEU A 49 5.16 -10.50 5.58
C LEU A 49 5.52 -11.94 5.19
N ASP A 50 6.68 -12.11 4.57
CA ASP A 50 7.24 -13.43 4.31
C ASP A 50 7.91 -13.96 5.58
N LYS A 51 7.19 -14.79 6.31
CA LYS A 51 7.67 -15.36 7.58
C LYS A 51 8.77 -16.41 7.40
N SER A 52 8.98 -16.88 6.16
CA SER A 52 10.05 -17.82 5.86
C SER A 52 11.43 -17.15 5.80
N LYS A 53 11.45 -15.80 5.73
CA LYS A 53 12.68 -15.02 5.69
C LYS A 53 12.82 -14.15 6.94
N PRO A 54 14.05 -13.92 7.41
CA PRO A 54 14.26 -13.17 8.64
C PRO A 54 13.89 -11.69 8.49
N VAL A 55 13.34 -11.14 9.57
CA VAL A 55 13.13 -9.70 9.72
C VAL A 55 14.38 -9.12 10.36
N GLU A 56 14.98 -8.13 9.71
CA GLU A 56 16.15 -7.45 10.24
C GLU A 56 15.71 -6.22 11.03
N PHE A 57 15.74 -6.35 12.34
CA PHE A 57 15.45 -5.24 13.25
C PHE A 57 16.30 -5.39 14.50
N ASN A 58 17.17 -4.42 14.72
CA ASN A 58 18.01 -4.38 15.92
C ASN A 58 17.87 -3.01 16.59
N PRO A 59 16.99 -2.88 17.61
CA PRO A 59 16.76 -1.60 18.26
C PRO A 59 17.95 -1.10 19.08
N ALA A 60 18.85 -1.98 19.48
CA ALA A 60 20.07 -1.58 20.18
C ALA A 60 21.06 -0.88 19.25
N ARG A 61 21.08 -1.25 17.97
CA ARG A 61 21.99 -0.68 16.98
C ARG A 61 21.36 0.47 16.21
N ASP A 62 20.15 0.27 15.72
CA ASP A 62 19.38 1.30 15.01
C ASP A 62 17.88 1.06 15.20
N PRO A 63 17.25 1.79 16.13
CA PRO A 63 15.81 1.61 16.38
C PRO A 63 14.92 2.09 15.22
N ASN A 64 15.48 2.86 14.29
CA ASN A 64 14.76 3.41 13.14
C ASN A 64 15.06 2.66 11.85
N TYR A 65 15.51 1.43 11.94
CA TYR A 65 15.76 0.60 10.74
C TYR A 65 15.05 -0.73 10.87
N LEU A 66 14.20 -1.00 9.88
CA LEU A 66 13.50 -2.27 9.74
C LEU A 66 13.64 -2.74 8.30
N SER A 67 14.06 -3.97 8.11
CA SER A 67 14.10 -4.61 6.80
C SER A 67 13.42 -5.97 6.85
N PHE A 68 12.59 -6.26 5.89
CA PHE A 68 11.87 -7.53 5.81
C PHE A 68 11.56 -7.85 4.34
N THR A 69 11.12 -9.08 4.09
CA THR A 69 10.65 -9.50 2.78
C THR A 69 9.12 -9.50 2.75
N ALA A 70 8.54 -8.85 1.77
CA ALA A 70 7.10 -8.80 1.55
C ALA A 70 6.72 -9.59 0.30
N ILE A 71 5.57 -10.24 0.35
CA ILE A 71 4.99 -10.99 -0.77
C ILE A 71 3.69 -10.31 -1.16
N ASP A 72 3.53 -10.00 -2.45
CA ASP A 72 2.30 -9.39 -2.95
C ASP A 72 1.21 -10.42 -3.22
N THR A 73 0.04 -9.95 -3.68
CA THR A 73 -1.11 -10.81 -3.96
C THR A 73 -0.88 -11.76 -5.14
N LEU A 74 0.13 -11.50 -5.97
CA LEU A 74 0.50 -12.33 -7.11
C LEU A 74 1.61 -13.33 -6.79
N GLY A 75 2.12 -13.31 -5.56
CA GLY A 75 3.19 -14.19 -5.13
C GLY A 75 4.62 -13.69 -5.40
N HIS A 76 4.77 -12.49 -5.91
CA HIS A 76 6.09 -11.87 -6.06
C HIS A 76 6.58 -11.36 -4.71
N SER A 77 7.89 -11.46 -4.48
CA SER A 77 8.51 -10.99 -3.25
C SER A 77 9.55 -9.92 -3.51
N THR A 78 9.70 -9.02 -2.55
CA THR A 78 10.73 -7.99 -2.60
C THR A 78 11.20 -7.64 -1.20
N LYS A 79 12.44 -7.16 -1.10
CA LYS A 79 12.96 -6.62 0.15
C LYS A 79 12.36 -5.25 0.39
N VAL A 80 11.89 -5.01 1.61
CA VAL A 80 11.32 -3.73 2.05
C VAL A 80 12.23 -3.15 3.10
N VAL A 81 12.55 -1.88 2.96
CA VAL A 81 13.31 -1.10 3.94
C VAL A 81 12.40 -0.01 4.50
N TYR A 82 12.29 0.04 5.83
CA TYR A 82 11.47 1.00 6.55
C TYR A 82 12.29 1.69 7.63
N LEU A 83 12.37 2.99 7.56
CA LEU A 83 13.31 3.78 8.38
C LEU A 83 12.67 4.45 9.60
N LYS A 84 11.51 3.98 10.03
CA LYS A 84 10.81 4.51 11.21
C LYS A 84 10.72 3.54 12.38
N GLY A 85 11.40 2.41 12.29
CA GLY A 85 11.35 1.38 13.30
C GLY A 85 10.18 0.41 13.14
N LYS A 86 10.26 -0.70 13.88
CA LYS A 86 9.29 -1.78 13.80
C LYS A 86 7.95 -1.37 14.43
N PRO A 87 6.84 -1.40 13.67
CA PRO A 87 5.52 -1.12 14.24
C PRO A 87 5.10 -2.17 15.27
N THR A 88 4.29 -1.75 16.24
CA THR A 88 3.66 -2.67 17.19
C THR A 88 2.79 -3.68 16.44
N ASP A 89 2.86 -4.95 16.83
CA ASP A 89 2.11 -6.05 16.21
C ASP A 89 2.42 -6.30 14.73
N PHE A 90 3.58 -5.85 14.26
CA PHE A 90 4.02 -6.03 12.88
C PHE A 90 3.95 -7.51 12.44
N GLU A 91 4.38 -8.43 13.29
CA GLU A 91 4.42 -9.86 12.98
C GLU A 91 3.05 -10.52 13.04
N LYS A 92 2.09 -9.88 13.70
CA LYS A 92 0.71 -10.36 13.81
C LYS A 92 -0.19 -9.87 12.67
N ALA A 93 0.27 -8.91 11.89
CA ALA A 93 -0.50 -8.38 10.79
C ALA A 93 -0.71 -9.42 9.70
N GLU A 94 -1.95 -9.58 9.27
CA GLU A 94 -2.29 -10.46 8.17
C GLU A 94 -1.92 -9.85 6.83
N ARG A 95 -2.10 -8.54 6.71
CA ARG A 95 -1.76 -7.79 5.50
C ARG A 95 -1.05 -6.50 5.86
N LEU A 96 -0.17 -6.08 4.98
CA LEU A 96 0.56 -4.84 5.09
C LEU A 96 0.21 -3.96 3.89
N VAL A 97 -0.14 -2.71 4.14
CA VAL A 97 -0.22 -1.70 3.09
C VAL A 97 1.04 -0.86 3.19
N LEU A 98 1.92 -1.01 2.22
CA LEU A 98 3.21 -0.35 2.18
C LEU A 98 3.11 0.87 1.28
N GLN A 99 3.46 2.01 1.82
CA GLN A 99 3.47 3.28 1.08
C GLN A 99 4.90 3.73 0.87
N GLY A 100 5.31 3.80 -0.36
CA GLY A 100 6.68 4.17 -0.71
C GLY A 100 6.96 4.00 -2.19
N SER A 101 8.22 3.75 -2.53
CA SER A 101 8.65 3.61 -3.91
C SER A 101 9.67 2.50 -4.08
N MET A 102 9.69 1.88 -5.26
CA MET A 102 10.72 0.92 -5.63
C MET A 102 11.98 1.66 -6.04
N ARG A 103 13.12 1.23 -5.50
CA ARG A 103 14.44 1.72 -5.90
C ARG A 103 15.47 0.59 -5.81
N ASN A 104 16.25 0.42 -6.87
CA ASN A 104 17.36 -0.54 -6.90
C ASN A 104 16.95 -1.98 -6.50
N GLY A 105 15.78 -2.41 -6.96
CA GLY A 105 15.28 -3.76 -6.69
C GLY A 105 14.74 -4.00 -5.28
N GLN A 106 14.60 -2.95 -4.48
CA GLN A 106 13.99 -3.02 -3.15
C GLN A 106 12.93 -1.93 -2.99
N PHE A 107 12.01 -2.14 -2.08
CA PHE A 107 10.95 -1.17 -1.81
C PHE A 107 11.34 -0.30 -0.61
N GLU A 108 11.50 0.99 -0.86
CA GLU A 108 11.72 1.98 0.19
C GLU A 108 10.37 2.44 0.75
N CYS A 109 10.01 1.93 1.91
CA CYS A 109 8.72 2.20 2.54
C CYS A 109 8.81 3.44 3.41
N LYS A 110 7.84 4.35 3.26
CA LYS A 110 7.71 5.54 4.10
C LYS A 110 6.71 5.36 5.21
N ASP A 111 5.64 4.60 4.96
CA ASP A 111 4.63 4.27 5.94
C ASP A 111 4.13 2.85 5.75
N ILE A 112 3.77 2.22 6.86
CA ILE A 112 3.20 0.88 6.88
C ILE A 112 1.86 0.95 7.62
N LEU A 113 0.80 0.52 6.94
CA LEU A 113 -0.49 0.28 7.58
C LEU A 113 -0.64 -1.21 7.84
N LEU A 114 -0.86 -1.57 9.08
CA LEU A 114 -1.05 -2.95 9.49
C LEU A 114 -2.53 -3.29 9.45
N LYS A 115 -2.87 -4.36 8.74
CA LYS A 115 -4.20 -4.92 8.76
C LYS A 115 -4.17 -6.23 9.52
N CYS A 116 -4.63 -6.17 10.76
CA CYS A 116 -4.71 -7.36 11.61
C CYS A 116 -5.87 -8.26 11.18
N PRO A 117 -5.82 -9.57 11.53
CA PRO A 117 -6.94 -10.47 11.23
C PRO A 117 -8.25 -9.89 11.74
N SER A 118 -9.26 -9.91 10.90
CA SER A 118 -10.53 -9.26 11.16
C SER A 118 -11.45 -10.09 12.06
N LYS A 119 -10.98 -10.48 13.24
CA LYS A 119 -11.85 -11.06 14.27
C LYS A 119 -13.02 -10.14 14.60
N TYR A 120 -12.79 -8.84 14.42
CA TYR A 120 -13.79 -7.81 14.69
C TYR A 120 -14.83 -7.65 13.59
N LYS A 121 -14.52 -8.05 12.35
CA LYS A 121 -15.49 -8.02 11.26
C LYS A 121 -16.40 -9.24 11.26
N ASP A 122 -15.88 -10.37 11.73
CA ASP A 122 -16.62 -11.63 11.78
C ASP A 122 -17.42 -11.79 13.07
N ASP A 123 -17.10 -11.00 14.12
CA ASP A 123 -17.80 -11.03 15.40
C ASP A 123 -18.21 -9.61 15.81
N PRO A 124 -19.46 -9.20 15.53
CA PRO A 124 -19.95 -7.87 15.90
C PRO A 124 -19.97 -7.62 17.40
N LYS A 125 -20.07 -8.65 18.22
CA LYS A 125 -20.01 -8.53 19.69
C LYS A 125 -18.62 -8.15 20.17
N ALA A 126 -17.57 -8.68 19.55
CA ALA A 126 -16.20 -8.33 19.88
C ALA A 126 -15.88 -6.88 19.48
N ALA A 127 -16.39 -6.43 18.32
CA ALA A 127 -16.26 -5.05 17.88
C ALA A 127 -16.96 -4.06 18.82
N GLU A 128 -18.16 -4.39 19.26
CA GLU A 128 -18.94 -3.59 20.22
C GLU A 128 -18.23 -3.49 21.57
N LYS A 129 -17.67 -4.60 22.05
CA LYS A 129 -16.93 -4.64 23.30
C LYS A 129 -15.68 -3.77 23.26
N ASN A 130 -14.97 -3.75 22.13
CA ASN A 130 -13.81 -2.88 21.95
C ASN A 130 -14.18 -1.40 21.89
N LEU A 131 -15.28 -1.06 21.25
CA LEU A 131 -15.76 0.31 21.20
C LEU A 131 -16.11 0.83 22.60
N LYS A 132 -16.67 -0.02 23.46
CA LYS A 132 -16.94 0.33 24.86
C LYS A 132 -15.65 0.52 25.67
N GLN A 133 -14.61 -0.22 25.36
CA GLN A 133 -13.30 -0.08 26.03
C GLN A 133 -12.53 1.18 25.60
N THR A 134 -12.76 1.64 24.38
CA THR A 134 -12.08 2.83 23.86
C THR A 134 -12.80 4.14 24.18
N SER A 135 -14.00 4.10 24.75
CA SER A 135 -14.75 5.28 25.10
C SER A 135 -14.45 5.83 26.51
N TYR A 136 -13.41 5.33 27.16
CA TYR A 136 -12.93 5.83 28.46
C TYR A 136 -11.87 6.89 28.30
#